data_e2b6e6c7a89d3f404860dc7b5a6393a2
#
_entry.id   e2b6e6c7a89d3f404860dc7b5a6393a2
#
_cell.length_a   1.000
_cell.length_b   1.000
_cell.length_c   1.000
_cell.angle_alpha   90.00
_cell.angle_beta   90.00
_cell.angle_gamma   90.00
#
_symmetry.space_group_name_H-M   'P 1'
#
loop_
_entity.id
_entity.type
_entity.pdbx_description
1 polymer ?
#
loop_
_entity_poly.entity_id
_entity_poly.type
_entity_poly.pdbx_seq_one_letter_code
_entity_poly.pdbx_strand_id
1 'polypeptide(L)'
;MVKFGIWCSLPELTSLGMHKFGTLEAHDYATGVRELTETLPSAYANTSALALIAEHHGKPGVAALLRNKFPTKPNARSGDMGEILATAYLNEECGYVVGPSRLTERDHQEWAMKGDDVLAARIVNGSDLYIIKGEAKSKVKLSAATVREARQGLARNNGGVRIATDQGA
;
A
#
# COMPACT_ATOMS: atom_id res chain seq x y z
N MET A 1 -3.49 -11.84 2.86
CA MET A 1 -2.17 -11.61 3.49
C MET A 1 -1.11 -12.01 2.50
N VAL A 2 -0.11 -11.17 2.25
CA VAL A 2 0.88 -11.37 1.18
C VAL A 2 1.98 -12.38 1.54
N LYS A 3 2.20 -12.66 2.83
CA LYS A 3 3.19 -13.65 3.34
C LYS A 3 4.56 -13.56 2.65
N PHE A 4 5.22 -12.43 2.80
CA PHE A 4 6.51 -12.17 2.12
C PHE A 4 7.56 -13.26 2.33
N GLY A 5 7.68 -13.84 3.52
CA GLY A 5 8.69 -14.84 3.85
C GLY A 5 8.66 -16.12 3.03
N ILE A 6 7.56 -16.41 2.29
CA ILE A 6 7.46 -17.61 1.44
C ILE A 6 7.97 -17.39 0.01
N TRP A 7 8.13 -16.15 -0.45
CA TRP A 7 8.54 -15.81 -1.81
C TRP A 7 9.59 -14.70 -1.92
N CYS A 8 9.92 -14.08 -0.78
CA CYS A 8 10.99 -13.08 -0.68
C CYS A 8 12.01 -13.47 0.39
N SER A 9 13.26 -13.07 0.17
CA SER A 9 14.25 -12.99 1.24
C SER A 9 13.95 -11.77 2.09
N LEU A 10 13.70 -11.96 3.39
CA LEU A 10 13.44 -10.85 4.30
C LEU A 10 14.71 -10.01 4.50
N PRO A 11 14.60 -8.68 4.59
CA PRO A 11 15.77 -7.83 4.61
C PRO A 11 16.48 -7.88 5.96
N GLU A 12 17.81 -7.96 5.92
CA GLU A 12 18.63 -7.53 7.03
C GLU A 12 18.70 -6.00 7.01
N LEU A 13 18.28 -5.38 8.12
CA LEU A 13 18.28 -3.92 8.23
C LEU A 13 19.70 -3.41 8.52
N THR A 14 20.25 -2.66 7.62
CA THR A 14 21.50 -1.93 7.80
C THR A 14 21.24 -0.51 8.28
N SER A 15 22.01 -0.04 9.25
CA SER A 15 21.91 1.33 9.77
C SER A 15 23.01 2.23 9.21
N LEU A 16 22.64 3.42 8.77
CA LEU A 16 23.56 4.48 8.38
C LEU A 16 23.11 5.79 9.06
N GLY A 17 23.74 6.13 10.16
CA GLY A 17 23.29 7.21 11.03
C GLY A 17 21.91 6.94 11.59
N MET A 18 20.98 7.87 11.42
CA MET A 18 19.57 7.72 11.83
C MET A 18 18.71 6.93 10.82
N HIS A 19 19.26 6.57 9.67
CA HIS A 19 18.54 5.87 8.62
C HIS A 19 18.72 4.36 8.75
N LYS A 20 17.67 3.62 8.51
CA LYS A 20 17.69 2.17 8.32
C LYS A 20 17.25 1.85 6.91
N PHE A 21 17.91 0.92 6.28
CA PHE A 21 17.55 0.44 4.95
C PHE A 21 17.71 -1.07 4.87
N GLY A 22 16.94 -1.67 4.00
CA GLY A 22 17.00 -3.08 3.67
C GLY A 22 16.48 -3.32 2.27
N THR A 23 16.80 -4.46 1.71
CA THR A 23 16.29 -4.92 0.41
C THR A 23 15.48 -6.17 0.61
N LEU A 24 14.25 -6.17 0.13
CA LEU A 24 13.39 -7.34 0.02
C LEU A 24 13.53 -7.87 -1.40
N GLU A 25 14.06 -9.06 -1.58
CA GLU A 25 14.32 -9.64 -2.89
C GLU A 25 13.42 -10.84 -3.13
N ALA A 26 12.66 -10.82 -4.24
CA ALA A 26 11.81 -11.93 -4.62
C ALA A 26 12.62 -13.07 -5.23
N HIS A 27 12.46 -14.28 -4.71
CA HIS A 27 13.07 -15.51 -5.23
C HIS A 27 12.05 -16.46 -5.87
N ASP A 28 10.75 -16.30 -5.58
CA ASP A 28 9.64 -17.04 -6.20
C ASP A 28 8.55 -16.09 -6.69
N TYR A 29 8.71 -15.64 -7.94
CA TYR A 29 7.77 -14.72 -8.57
C TYR A 29 6.37 -15.32 -8.77
N ALA A 30 6.26 -16.61 -9.03
CA ALA A 30 4.97 -17.26 -9.27
C ALA A 30 4.13 -17.26 -7.98
N THR A 31 4.73 -17.58 -6.85
CA THR A 31 4.08 -17.48 -5.54
C THR A 31 3.77 -16.04 -5.20
N GLY A 32 4.68 -15.10 -5.43
CA GLY A 32 4.43 -13.67 -5.18
C GLY A 32 3.24 -13.13 -5.97
N VAL A 33 3.13 -13.46 -7.25
CA VAL A 33 1.98 -13.06 -8.09
C VAL A 33 0.68 -13.64 -7.56
N ARG A 34 0.65 -14.90 -7.13
CA ARG A 34 -0.54 -15.54 -6.55
C ARG A 34 -0.99 -14.82 -5.26
N GLU A 35 -0.08 -14.64 -4.30
CA GLU A 35 -0.36 -13.97 -3.03
C GLU A 35 -0.89 -12.55 -3.24
N LEU A 36 -0.28 -11.79 -4.15
CA LEU A 36 -0.72 -10.45 -4.49
C LEU A 36 -2.10 -10.47 -5.17
N THR A 37 -2.35 -11.39 -6.09
CA THR A 37 -3.64 -11.51 -6.78
C THR A 37 -4.78 -11.77 -5.79
N GLU A 38 -4.55 -12.61 -4.79
CA GLU A 38 -5.52 -12.89 -3.73
C GLU A 38 -5.77 -11.68 -2.82
N THR A 39 -4.79 -10.80 -2.67
CA THR A 39 -4.87 -9.61 -1.82
C THR A 39 -5.54 -8.41 -2.52
N LEU A 40 -5.45 -8.32 -3.84
CA LEU A 40 -5.95 -7.18 -4.62
C LEU A 40 -7.40 -6.77 -4.32
N PRO A 41 -8.39 -7.68 -4.20
CA PRO A 41 -9.76 -7.26 -3.93
C PRO A 41 -9.90 -6.45 -2.64
N SER A 42 -9.24 -6.87 -1.56
CA SER A 42 -9.31 -6.18 -0.27
C SER A 42 -8.50 -4.87 -0.24
N ALA A 43 -7.53 -4.71 -1.13
CA ALA A 43 -6.78 -3.45 -1.27
C ALA A 43 -7.62 -2.34 -1.92
N TYR A 44 -8.58 -2.70 -2.79
CA TYR A 44 -9.40 -1.74 -3.54
C TYR A 44 -10.83 -1.58 -3.01
N ALA A 45 -11.28 -2.47 -2.15
CA ALA A 45 -12.63 -2.40 -1.61
C ALA A 45 -12.70 -2.96 -0.19
N ASN A 46 -13.52 -2.33 0.63
CA ASN A 46 -13.83 -2.81 1.96
C ASN A 46 -14.47 -4.20 1.89
N THR A 47 -13.99 -5.14 2.71
CA THR A 47 -14.46 -6.53 2.74
C THR A 47 -15.97 -6.63 3.01
N SER A 48 -16.52 -5.77 3.89
CA SER A 48 -17.95 -5.72 4.18
C SER A 48 -18.76 -5.27 2.97
N ALA A 49 -18.26 -4.28 2.21
CA ALA A 49 -18.90 -3.83 0.98
C ALA A 49 -18.85 -4.93 -0.10
N LEU A 50 -17.75 -5.65 -0.22
CA LEU A 50 -17.64 -6.79 -1.13
C LEU A 50 -18.63 -7.91 -0.77
N ALA A 51 -18.78 -8.22 0.52
CA ALA A 51 -19.73 -9.22 0.99
C ALA A 51 -21.18 -8.83 0.68
N LEU A 52 -21.56 -7.57 0.94
CA LEU A 52 -22.88 -7.05 0.65
C LEU A 52 -23.22 -7.09 -0.85
N ILE A 53 -22.28 -6.71 -1.71
CA ILE A 53 -22.45 -6.76 -3.16
C ILE A 53 -22.54 -8.22 -3.64
N ALA A 54 -21.74 -9.12 -3.06
CA ALA A 54 -21.81 -10.54 -3.38
C ALA A 54 -23.15 -11.16 -3.00
N GLU A 55 -23.73 -10.74 -1.86
CA GLU A 55 -25.04 -11.20 -1.39
C GLU A 55 -26.18 -10.77 -2.35
N HIS A 56 -26.19 -9.49 -2.77
CA HIS A 56 -27.28 -8.94 -3.58
C HIS A 56 -27.11 -9.14 -5.09
N HIS A 57 -25.89 -9.15 -5.59
CA HIS A 57 -25.58 -9.15 -7.03
C HIS A 57 -24.65 -10.30 -7.45
N GLY A 58 -24.26 -11.15 -6.52
CA GLY A 58 -23.36 -12.27 -6.76
C GLY A 58 -21.96 -11.86 -7.26
N LYS A 59 -21.16 -12.85 -7.66
CA LYS A 59 -19.79 -12.63 -8.17
C LYS A 59 -19.68 -11.64 -9.35
N PRO A 60 -20.62 -11.58 -10.31
CA PRO A 60 -20.57 -10.58 -11.39
C PRO A 60 -20.62 -9.14 -10.87
N GLY A 61 -21.41 -8.85 -9.84
CA GLY A 61 -21.49 -7.52 -9.22
C GLY A 61 -20.16 -7.11 -8.58
N VAL A 62 -19.54 -8.02 -7.82
CA VAL A 62 -18.20 -7.79 -7.24
C VAL A 62 -17.16 -7.55 -8.34
N ALA A 63 -17.17 -8.35 -9.39
CA ALA A 63 -16.25 -8.19 -10.52
C ALA A 63 -16.43 -6.85 -11.25
N ALA A 64 -17.67 -6.38 -11.39
CA ALA A 64 -17.96 -5.07 -11.98
C ALA A 64 -17.43 -3.92 -11.11
N LEU A 65 -17.67 -3.97 -9.78
CA LEU A 65 -17.13 -2.99 -8.85
C LEU A 65 -15.59 -2.91 -8.93
N LEU A 66 -14.91 -4.04 -8.86
CA LEU A 66 -13.46 -4.10 -8.88
C LEU A 66 -12.88 -3.61 -10.20
N ARG A 67 -13.50 -3.98 -11.35
CA ARG A 67 -13.08 -3.46 -12.66
C ARG A 67 -13.14 -1.93 -12.74
N ASN A 68 -14.14 -1.33 -12.10
CA ASN A 68 -14.28 0.13 -12.07
C ASN A 68 -13.28 0.81 -11.14
N LYS A 69 -12.69 0.08 -10.19
CA LYS A 69 -11.66 0.61 -9.28
C LYS A 69 -10.24 0.37 -9.77
N PHE A 70 -9.99 -0.69 -10.52
CA PHE A 70 -8.65 -1.00 -11.03
C PHE A 70 -8.23 -0.01 -12.11
N PRO A 71 -7.05 0.61 -11.99
CA PRO A 71 -6.55 1.51 -13.01
C PRO A 71 -6.27 0.76 -14.32
N THR A 72 -6.51 1.41 -15.45
CA THR A 72 -6.22 0.84 -16.77
C THR A 72 -4.80 1.16 -17.21
N LYS A 73 -4.24 2.30 -16.78
CA LYS A 73 -2.90 2.75 -17.16
C LYS A 73 -1.80 2.00 -16.43
N PRO A 74 -0.76 1.49 -17.12
CA PRO A 74 0.34 0.74 -16.50
C PRO A 74 1.03 1.49 -15.36
N ASN A 75 1.25 2.80 -15.51
CA ASN A 75 1.91 3.61 -14.47
C ASN A 75 1.06 3.72 -13.21
N ALA A 76 -0.27 3.85 -13.34
CA ALA A 76 -1.17 3.89 -12.18
C ALA A 76 -1.19 2.52 -11.47
N ARG A 77 -1.27 1.41 -12.24
CA ARG A 77 -1.17 0.05 -11.69
C ARG A 77 0.14 -0.17 -10.92
N SER A 78 1.25 0.29 -11.50
CA SER A 78 2.56 0.17 -10.86
C SER A 78 2.64 0.98 -9.57
N GLY A 79 2.07 2.18 -9.53
CA GLY A 79 1.97 3.01 -8.33
C GLY A 79 1.16 2.32 -7.23
N ASP A 80 -0.05 1.88 -7.57
CA ASP A 80 -0.92 1.16 -6.64
C ASP A 80 -0.25 -0.09 -6.06
N MET A 81 0.46 -0.85 -6.90
CA MET A 81 1.19 -2.04 -6.45
C MET A 81 2.27 -1.67 -5.43
N GLY A 82 2.98 -0.57 -5.63
CA GLY A 82 3.96 -0.06 -4.67
C GLY A 82 3.33 0.24 -3.30
N GLU A 83 2.16 0.88 -3.28
CA GLU A 83 1.42 1.15 -2.04
C GLU A 83 0.93 -0.14 -1.36
N ILE A 84 0.37 -1.06 -2.13
CA ILE A 84 -0.12 -2.36 -1.61
C ILE A 84 1.01 -3.15 -0.97
N LEU A 85 2.17 -3.25 -1.65
CA LEU A 85 3.34 -3.96 -1.14
C LEU A 85 3.90 -3.30 0.13
N ALA A 86 4.04 -1.97 0.14
CA ALA A 86 4.55 -1.26 1.31
C ALA A 86 3.60 -1.39 2.52
N THR A 87 2.30 -1.28 2.28
CA THR A 87 1.25 -1.46 3.29
C THR A 87 1.26 -2.87 3.86
N ALA A 88 1.29 -3.88 3.00
CA ALA A 88 1.32 -5.28 3.41
C ALA A 88 2.60 -5.61 4.20
N TYR A 89 3.75 -5.11 3.77
CA TYR A 89 5.01 -5.32 4.48
C TYR A 89 5.00 -4.73 5.90
N LEU A 90 4.53 -3.51 6.07
CA LEU A 90 4.41 -2.90 7.39
C LEU A 90 3.44 -3.66 8.30
N ASN A 91 2.34 -4.15 7.75
CA ASN A 91 1.35 -4.89 8.52
C ASN A 91 1.84 -6.30 8.90
N GLU A 92 2.36 -7.05 7.94
CA GLU A 92 2.64 -8.48 8.11
C GLU A 92 4.01 -8.76 8.72
N GLU A 93 5.05 -8.01 8.30
CA GLU A 93 6.42 -8.27 8.73
C GLU A 93 6.87 -7.33 9.85
N CYS A 94 6.30 -6.12 9.93
CA CYS A 94 6.70 -5.14 10.93
C CYS A 94 5.71 -4.99 12.09
N GLY A 95 4.54 -5.63 12.02
CA GLY A 95 3.53 -5.63 13.08
C GLY A 95 2.85 -4.27 13.30
N TYR A 96 2.72 -3.45 12.26
CA TYR A 96 1.98 -2.21 12.32
C TYR A 96 0.51 -2.42 11.93
N VAL A 97 -0.38 -1.70 12.59
CA VAL A 97 -1.75 -1.50 12.09
C VAL A 97 -1.69 -0.43 11.01
N VAL A 98 -2.09 -0.79 9.81
CA VAL A 98 -2.09 0.14 8.67
C VAL A 98 -3.46 0.80 8.59
N GLY A 99 -3.47 2.11 8.37
CA GLY A 99 -4.67 2.90 8.19
C GLY A 99 -5.43 2.55 6.91
N PRO A 100 -6.64 3.10 6.73
CA PRO A 100 -7.41 2.88 5.51
C PRO A 100 -6.58 3.25 4.29
N SER A 101 -6.52 2.31 3.33
CA SER A 101 -5.85 2.55 2.07
C SER A 101 -6.65 3.58 1.26
N ARG A 102 -5.99 4.60 0.75
CA ARG A 102 -6.62 5.55 -0.19
C ARG A 102 -7.13 4.86 -1.47
N LEU A 103 -6.71 3.63 -1.73
CA LEU A 103 -7.19 2.83 -2.85
C LEU A 103 -8.63 2.33 -2.61
N THR A 104 -9.03 2.07 -1.36
CA THR A 104 -10.41 1.65 -1.03
C THR A 104 -11.40 2.78 -1.21
N GLU A 105 -10.99 4.02 -0.93
CA GLU A 105 -11.82 5.22 -1.06
C GLU A 105 -11.76 5.85 -2.46
N ARG A 106 -11.05 5.21 -3.40
CA ARG A 106 -10.96 5.70 -4.78
C ARG A 106 -12.31 5.64 -5.47
N ASP A 107 -12.74 6.78 -5.95
CA ASP A 107 -13.97 6.96 -6.75
C ASP A 107 -13.70 7.04 -8.27
N HIS A 108 -12.43 7.24 -8.68
CA HIS A 108 -12.02 7.33 -10.07
C HIS A 108 -10.82 6.43 -10.39
N GLN A 109 -10.91 5.62 -11.47
CA GLN A 109 -9.91 4.61 -11.85
C GLN A 109 -8.47 5.13 -11.97
N GLU A 110 -8.29 6.32 -12.55
CA GLU A 110 -6.96 6.79 -12.95
C GLU A 110 -6.39 7.86 -12.02
N TRP A 111 -7.17 8.33 -11.07
CA TRP A 111 -6.76 9.40 -10.16
C TRP A 111 -6.53 8.85 -8.76
N ALA A 112 -5.30 9.00 -8.30
CA ALA A 112 -5.01 8.73 -6.90
C ALA A 112 -5.68 9.81 -6.04
N MET A 113 -6.35 9.40 -4.99
CA MET A 113 -6.82 10.34 -3.96
C MET A 113 -5.64 11.08 -3.35
N LYS A 114 -5.86 12.33 -2.93
CA LYS A 114 -4.85 13.09 -2.20
C LYS A 114 -4.67 12.46 -0.81
N GLY A 115 -3.45 12.18 -0.44
CA GLY A 115 -3.10 11.58 0.85
C GLY A 115 -1.66 11.11 0.86
N ASP A 116 -1.25 10.55 1.98
CA ASP A 116 0.02 9.84 2.08
C ASP A 116 -0.15 8.43 1.52
N ASP A 117 0.87 7.90 0.84
CA ASP A 117 0.78 6.57 0.22
C ASP A 117 0.59 5.47 1.27
N VAL A 118 1.25 5.61 2.42
CA VAL A 118 1.14 4.68 3.53
C VAL A 118 1.09 5.42 4.86
N LEU A 119 0.14 5.04 5.69
CA LEU A 119 0.04 5.50 7.07
C LEU A 119 -0.14 4.27 7.97
N ALA A 120 0.74 4.11 8.94
CA ALA A 120 0.71 2.98 9.84
C ALA A 120 1.00 3.39 11.29
N ALA A 121 0.48 2.64 12.24
CA ALA A 121 0.65 2.92 13.65
C ALA A 121 0.93 1.63 14.44
N ARG A 122 1.67 1.77 15.54
CA ARG A 122 1.94 0.68 16.48
C ARG A 122 2.03 1.21 17.89
N ILE A 123 1.48 0.46 18.85
CA ILE A 123 1.68 0.73 20.26
C ILE A 123 2.98 0.04 20.71
N VAL A 124 3.85 0.79 21.38
CA VAL A 124 5.12 0.31 21.93
C VAL A 124 5.10 0.55 23.44
N ASN A 125 5.70 -0.36 24.21
CA ASN A 125 5.76 -0.29 25.68
C ASN A 125 4.38 -0.14 26.36
N GLY A 126 3.32 -0.60 25.70
CA GLY A 126 1.96 -0.58 26.24
C GLY A 126 1.22 0.76 26.18
N SER A 127 1.89 1.88 25.92
CA SER A 127 1.28 3.22 25.91
C SER A 127 1.75 4.13 24.79
N ASP A 128 2.95 3.94 24.26
CA ASP A 128 3.54 4.85 23.30
C ASP A 128 3.05 4.55 21.89
N LEU A 129 2.41 5.54 21.24
CA LEU A 129 1.93 5.42 19.88
C LEU A 129 3.02 5.86 18.89
N TYR A 130 3.50 4.91 18.08
CA TYR A 130 4.40 5.17 16.98
C TYR A 130 3.61 5.25 15.68
N ILE A 131 3.77 6.36 14.94
CA ILE A 131 3.13 6.56 13.65
C ILE A 131 4.22 6.58 12.58
N ILE A 132 4.01 5.82 11.53
CA ILE A 132 4.84 5.80 10.32
C ILE A 132 4.06 6.42 9.18
N LYS A 133 4.71 7.38 8.52
CA LYS A 133 4.31 7.92 7.22
C LYS A 133 5.24 7.33 6.17
N GLY A 134 4.69 6.74 5.12
CA GLY A 134 5.42 6.12 4.02
C GLY A 134 5.12 6.78 2.67
N GLU A 135 6.12 6.81 1.80
CA GLU A 135 6.00 7.21 0.40
C GLU A 135 6.49 6.07 -0.48
N ALA A 136 5.61 5.50 -1.28
CA ALA A 136 5.91 4.40 -2.17
C ALA A 136 6.30 4.90 -3.56
N LYS A 137 7.37 4.35 -4.14
CA LYS A 137 7.79 4.63 -5.52
C LYS A 137 8.06 3.33 -6.25
N SER A 138 7.24 3.02 -7.23
CA SER A 138 7.43 1.86 -8.10
C SER A 138 8.16 2.25 -9.38
N LYS A 139 9.32 1.68 -9.62
CA LYS A 139 10.19 1.97 -10.77
C LYS A 139 10.94 0.71 -11.20
N VAL A 140 11.16 0.56 -12.50
CA VAL A 140 12.00 -0.53 -13.06
C VAL A 140 13.45 -0.41 -12.61
N LYS A 141 13.96 0.81 -12.47
CA LYS A 141 15.30 1.11 -11.93
C LYS A 141 15.20 2.17 -10.85
N LEU A 142 15.76 1.87 -9.69
CA LEU A 142 15.94 2.85 -8.63
C LEU A 142 17.02 3.85 -9.05
N SER A 143 16.77 5.13 -8.87
CA SER A 143 17.69 6.22 -9.18
C SER A 143 17.71 7.26 -8.06
N ALA A 144 18.78 8.08 -8.02
CA ALA A 144 18.84 9.20 -7.08
C ALA A 144 17.67 10.19 -7.26
N ALA A 145 17.13 10.32 -8.47
CA ALA A 145 15.94 11.13 -8.73
C ALA A 145 14.71 10.54 -8.03
N THR A 146 14.50 9.22 -8.12
CA THR A 146 13.41 8.52 -7.44
C THR A 146 13.46 8.70 -5.93
N VAL A 147 14.65 8.62 -5.34
CA VAL A 147 14.85 8.85 -3.90
C VAL A 147 14.52 10.30 -3.51
N ARG A 148 14.96 11.28 -4.34
CA ARG A 148 14.59 12.69 -4.11
C ARG A 148 13.09 12.92 -4.19
N GLU A 149 12.40 12.34 -5.17
CA GLU A 149 10.94 12.42 -5.30
C GLU A 149 10.24 11.84 -4.05
N ALA A 150 10.67 10.69 -3.56
CA ALA A 150 10.12 10.09 -2.34
C ALA A 150 10.32 11.00 -1.12
N ARG A 151 11.53 11.56 -0.95
CA ARG A 151 11.82 12.52 0.14
C ARG A 151 10.96 13.77 0.06
N GLN A 152 10.74 14.30 -1.14
CA GLN A 152 9.84 15.43 -1.36
C GLN A 152 8.38 15.08 -1.00
N GLY A 153 7.94 13.85 -1.33
CA GLY A 153 6.64 13.33 -0.92
C GLY A 153 6.48 13.33 0.60
N LEU A 154 7.46 12.75 1.30
CA LEU A 154 7.47 12.68 2.76
C LEU A 154 7.53 14.07 3.44
N ALA A 155 8.22 15.04 2.83
CA ALA A 155 8.36 16.39 3.37
C ALA A 155 7.11 17.27 3.16
N ARG A 156 6.13 16.84 2.37
CA ARG A 156 4.87 17.59 2.20
C ARG A 156 4.19 17.80 3.55
N ASN A 157 3.55 18.95 3.71
CA ASN A 157 2.91 19.37 4.97
C ASN A 157 3.89 19.42 6.16
N ASN A 158 5.13 19.87 5.94
CA ASN A 158 6.17 19.92 6.96
C ASN A 158 6.39 18.56 7.66
N GLY A 159 6.25 17.46 6.93
CA GLY A 159 6.34 16.11 7.49
C GLY A 159 5.10 15.65 8.26
N GLY A 160 4.05 16.47 8.37
CA GLY A 160 2.80 16.09 9.00
C GLY A 160 2.06 15.00 8.22
N VAL A 161 1.28 14.21 8.95
CA VAL A 161 0.43 13.14 8.39
C VAL A 161 -0.77 13.76 7.66
N ARG A 162 -1.10 13.25 6.48
CA ARG A 162 -2.36 13.51 5.78
C ARG A 162 -3.25 12.28 5.87
N ILE A 163 -4.34 12.40 6.58
CA ILE A 163 -5.45 11.46 6.47
C ILE A 163 -6.23 11.88 5.22
N ALA A 164 -6.60 10.91 4.37
CA ALA A 164 -7.50 11.18 3.25
C ALA A 164 -8.82 11.69 3.83
N THR A 165 -9.12 12.95 3.59
CA THR A 165 -10.42 13.52 3.91
C THR A 165 -11.20 13.66 2.63
N ASP A 166 -12.44 13.19 2.64
CA ASP A 166 -13.43 13.49 1.61
C ASP A 166 -13.65 15.01 1.60
N GLN A 167 -12.92 15.72 0.77
CA GLN A 167 -13.18 17.12 0.45
C GLN A 167 -13.99 17.11 -0.84
N GLY A 168 -15.24 16.64 -0.70
CA GLY A 168 -16.25 16.92 -1.69
C GLY A 168 -16.49 18.43 -1.75
N ALA A 169 -16.38 19.00 -2.91
CA ALA A 169 -17.19 20.03 -3.52
C ALA A 169 -16.57 20.39 -4.85
#